data_d7e19c25620fd267e161c0592127d069
#
_entry.id   d7e19c25620fd267e161c0592127d069
#
_cell.length_a   1.000
_cell.length_b   1.000
_cell.length_c   1.000
_cell.angle_alpha   90.00
_cell.angle_beta   90.00
_cell.angle_gamma   90.00
#
_symmetry.space_group_name_H-M   'P 1'
#
loop_
_entity.id
_entity.type
_entity.pdbx_description
1 polymer ?
#
loop_
_entity_poly.entity_id
_entity_poly.type
_entity_poly.pdbx_seq_one_letter_code
_entity_poly.pdbx_strand_id
1 'polypeptide(L)'
;KDFKTAYRSSEIMGPIPKLLKKKQMIAMAKFFSEQKWPNIGYRPIKERAQLGETSAAAGQCVQCHLGGYEGDSRIPRLAGQYLEYLKNTMLDFKNKIRNNSPAKGSLLVSYSNDEIAAMAEYLAGKTIHAAQINLETQ
;
A
#
# COMPACT_ATOMS: atom_id res chain seq x y z
N LYS A 1 -8.25 -5.15 11.64
CA LYS A 1 -9.56 -4.58 12.03
C LYS A 1 -10.55 -4.72 10.87
N ASP A 2 -10.28 -4.20 9.70
CA ASP A 2 -11.20 -4.09 8.57
C ASP A 2 -11.83 -5.43 8.12
N PHE A 3 -11.06 -6.51 8.10
CA PHE A 3 -11.60 -7.84 7.83
C PHE A 3 -12.57 -8.33 8.93
N LYS A 4 -12.33 -7.96 10.20
CA LYS A 4 -13.21 -8.33 11.32
C LYS A 4 -14.55 -7.59 11.26
N THR A 5 -14.53 -6.35 10.78
CA THR A 5 -15.69 -5.46 10.68
C THR A 5 -16.37 -5.49 9.30
N ALA A 6 -15.90 -6.36 8.39
CA ALA A 6 -16.36 -6.48 7.01
C ALA A 6 -16.19 -5.21 6.14
N TYR A 7 -15.43 -4.22 6.59
CA TYR A 7 -15.01 -3.08 5.74
C TYR A 7 -14.08 -3.52 4.60
N ARG A 8 -13.42 -4.66 4.75
CA ARG A 8 -12.65 -5.32 3.70
C ARG A 8 -13.09 -6.77 3.61
N SER A 9 -13.46 -7.20 2.41
CA SER A 9 -13.88 -8.58 2.12
C SER A 9 -12.68 -9.45 1.76
N SER A 10 -12.69 -10.70 2.21
CA SER A 10 -11.80 -11.78 1.78
C SER A 10 -12.36 -13.10 2.28
N GLU A 11 -12.46 -14.08 1.40
CA GLU A 11 -12.92 -15.44 1.77
C GLU A 11 -11.97 -16.08 2.80
N ILE A 12 -10.67 -15.85 2.66
CA ILE A 12 -9.64 -16.39 3.54
C ILE A 12 -9.54 -15.57 4.83
N MET A 13 -9.38 -14.23 4.72
CA MET A 13 -9.14 -13.36 5.86
C MET A 13 -10.41 -12.97 6.63
N GLY A 14 -11.59 -13.14 6.05
CA GLY A 14 -12.85 -12.80 6.71
C GLY A 14 -13.11 -13.62 7.98
N PRO A 15 -13.03 -14.95 7.95
CA PRO A 15 -13.24 -15.81 9.11
C PRO A 15 -12.18 -15.67 10.21
N ILE A 16 -10.90 -15.57 9.84
CA ILE A 16 -9.76 -15.61 10.77
C ILE A 16 -9.84 -14.51 11.84
N PRO A 17 -9.95 -13.22 11.50
CA PRO A 17 -9.96 -12.15 12.51
C PRO A 17 -11.21 -12.15 13.39
N LYS A 18 -12.30 -12.79 12.98
CA LYS A 18 -13.51 -12.91 13.82
C LYS A 18 -13.22 -13.67 15.11
N LEU A 19 -12.32 -14.65 15.04
CA LEU A 19 -11.91 -15.47 16.18
C LEU A 19 -10.89 -14.76 17.10
N LEU A 20 -10.23 -13.70 16.62
CA LEU A 20 -9.19 -13.01 17.36
C LEU A 20 -9.75 -12.01 18.37
N LYS A 21 -9.22 -12.04 19.60
CA LYS A 21 -9.44 -11.01 20.62
C LYS A 21 -8.62 -9.75 20.28
N LYS A 22 -9.08 -8.58 20.75
CA LYS A 22 -8.37 -7.30 20.52
C LYS A 22 -6.89 -7.36 20.91
N LYS A 23 -6.58 -7.97 22.07
CA LYS A 23 -5.21 -8.11 22.58
C LYS A 23 -4.32 -8.92 21.60
N GLN A 24 -4.86 -9.98 21.00
CA GLN A 24 -4.13 -10.79 20.01
C GLN A 24 -3.87 -9.99 18.72
N MET A 25 -4.85 -9.23 18.23
CA MET A 25 -4.67 -8.38 17.06
C MET A 25 -3.60 -7.30 17.29
N ILE A 26 -3.54 -6.71 18.48
CA ILE A 26 -2.51 -5.72 18.85
C ILE A 26 -1.12 -6.38 18.87
N ALA A 27 -1.00 -7.55 19.49
CA ALA A 27 0.26 -8.29 19.56
C ALA A 27 0.78 -8.66 18.16
N MET A 28 -0.10 -9.14 17.28
CA MET A 28 0.26 -9.43 15.89
C MET A 28 0.68 -8.17 15.13
N ALA A 29 -0.04 -7.05 15.30
CA ALA A 29 0.32 -5.80 14.66
C ALA A 29 1.71 -5.33 15.10
N LYS A 30 2.01 -5.39 16.40
CA LYS A 30 3.33 -5.07 16.94
C LYS A 30 4.40 -5.98 16.33
N PHE A 31 4.20 -7.29 16.36
CA PHE A 31 5.14 -8.25 15.78
C PHE A 31 5.49 -7.93 14.33
N PHE A 32 4.47 -7.69 13.48
CA PHE A 32 4.71 -7.38 12.07
C PHE A 32 5.31 -6.00 11.85
N SER A 33 5.03 -5.01 12.70
CA SER A 33 5.64 -3.68 12.59
C SER A 33 7.14 -3.67 12.88
N GLU A 34 7.63 -4.66 13.62
CA GLU A 34 9.04 -4.83 13.99
C GLU A 34 9.83 -5.65 12.94
N GLN A 35 9.13 -6.26 11.96
CA GLN A 35 9.80 -7.05 10.93
C GLN A 35 10.49 -6.15 9.91
N LYS A 36 11.70 -6.55 9.48
CA LYS A 36 12.41 -5.86 8.40
C LYS A 36 11.63 -6.01 7.09
N TRP A 37 11.46 -4.90 6.39
CA TRP A 37 10.84 -4.93 5.07
C TRP A 37 11.84 -5.53 4.06
N PRO A 38 11.46 -6.59 3.33
CA PRO A 38 12.35 -7.21 2.36
C PRO A 38 12.58 -6.30 1.16
N ASN A 39 13.79 -6.33 0.61
CA ASN A 39 14.04 -5.80 -0.72
C ASN A 39 13.63 -6.86 -1.75
N ILE A 40 12.56 -6.60 -2.50
CA ILE A 40 12.06 -7.53 -3.51
C ILE A 40 12.84 -7.46 -4.84
N GLY A 41 13.79 -6.51 -4.97
CA GLY A 41 14.66 -6.40 -6.13
C GLY A 41 13.99 -6.04 -7.45
N TYR A 42 12.72 -5.63 -7.43
CA TYR A 42 12.01 -5.26 -8.66
C TYR A 42 12.61 -3.99 -9.27
N ARG A 43 12.81 -4.02 -10.58
CA ARG A 43 13.33 -2.88 -11.34
C ARG A 43 12.45 -2.64 -12.57
N PRO A 44 11.64 -1.57 -12.56
CA PRO A 44 10.85 -1.20 -13.73
C PRO A 44 11.77 -0.73 -14.87
N ILE A 45 11.35 -0.91 -16.10
CA ILE A 45 11.99 -0.22 -17.22
C ILE A 45 11.76 1.30 -17.10
N LYS A 46 12.67 2.08 -17.69
CA LYS A 46 12.71 3.54 -17.50
C LYS A 46 11.40 4.22 -17.88
N GLU A 47 10.82 3.86 -19.00
CA GLU A 47 9.58 4.44 -19.52
C GLU A 47 8.40 4.18 -18.58
N ARG A 48 8.31 2.97 -18.05
CA ARG A 48 7.27 2.59 -17.08
C ARG A 48 7.46 3.30 -15.75
N ALA A 49 8.70 3.39 -15.27
CA ALA A 49 9.02 4.14 -14.06
C ALA A 49 8.62 5.61 -14.20
N GLN A 50 8.92 6.25 -15.33
CA GLN A 50 8.60 7.65 -15.59
C GLN A 50 7.09 7.90 -15.66
N LEU A 51 6.35 7.06 -16.38
CA LEU A 51 4.88 7.15 -16.42
C LEU A 51 4.28 6.98 -15.02
N GLY A 52 4.75 5.97 -14.27
CA GLY A 52 4.27 5.72 -12.92
C GLY A 52 4.58 6.85 -11.95
N GLU A 53 5.77 7.43 -12.03
CA GLU A 53 6.17 8.60 -11.24
C GLU A 53 5.28 9.82 -11.54
N THR A 54 5.08 10.13 -12.83
CA THR A 54 4.24 11.24 -13.27
C THR A 54 2.79 11.06 -12.79
N SER A 55 2.23 9.86 -12.96
CA SER A 55 0.87 9.54 -12.51
C SER A 55 0.73 9.63 -10.99
N ALA A 56 1.70 9.11 -10.24
CA ALA A 56 1.69 9.18 -8.78
C ALA A 56 1.85 10.62 -8.26
N ALA A 57 2.64 11.44 -8.95
CA ALA A 57 2.80 12.86 -8.64
C ALA A 57 1.50 13.64 -8.92
N ALA A 58 0.84 13.40 -10.05
CA ALA A 58 -0.45 13.99 -10.38
C ALA A 58 -1.53 13.64 -9.34
N GLY A 59 -1.52 12.43 -8.82
CA GLY A 59 -2.40 11.97 -7.74
C GLY A 59 -1.99 12.44 -6.35
N GLN A 60 -0.89 13.18 -6.22
CA GLN A 60 -0.37 13.66 -4.94
C GLN A 60 -0.23 12.56 -3.88
N CYS A 61 0.13 11.34 -4.29
CA CYS A 61 0.16 10.17 -3.42
C CYS A 61 1.09 10.36 -2.20
N VAL A 62 2.14 11.15 -2.35
CA VAL A 62 3.10 11.51 -1.28
C VAL A 62 2.47 12.31 -0.14
N GLN A 63 1.37 13.02 -0.36
CA GLN A 63 0.70 13.79 0.69
C GLN A 63 0.20 12.90 1.84
N CYS A 64 -0.16 11.66 1.52
CA CYS A 64 -0.58 10.70 2.54
C CYS A 64 0.51 9.65 2.80
N HIS A 65 1.19 9.15 1.75
CA HIS A 65 2.13 8.04 1.86
C HIS A 65 3.58 8.45 2.15
N LEU A 66 3.82 9.76 2.37
CA LEU A 66 5.11 10.42 2.62
C LEU A 66 6.05 10.42 1.39
N GLY A 67 7.13 11.21 1.46
CA GLY A 67 7.95 11.50 0.30
C GLY A 67 8.68 10.32 -0.32
N GLY A 68 9.01 9.31 0.48
CA GLY A 68 9.59 8.04 0.03
C GLY A 68 8.57 6.92 -0.15
N TYR A 69 7.28 7.20 0.02
CA TYR A 69 6.20 6.20 0.06
C TYR A 69 6.37 5.17 1.19
N GLU A 70 7.08 5.54 2.24
CA GLU A 70 7.34 4.71 3.41
C GLU A 70 6.12 4.52 4.30
N GLY A 71 5.17 5.45 4.23
CA GLY A 71 3.98 5.43 5.08
C GLY A 71 4.27 5.68 6.57
N ASP A 72 3.24 5.57 7.39
CA ASP A 72 3.33 5.68 8.85
C ASP A 72 2.41 4.66 9.55
N SER A 73 2.18 4.83 10.86
CA SER A 73 1.33 3.94 11.66
C SER A 73 -0.13 3.87 11.19
N ARG A 74 -0.61 4.84 10.40
CA ARG A 74 -1.99 4.95 9.91
C ARG A 74 -2.10 4.79 8.41
N ILE A 75 -1.06 5.18 7.69
CA ILE A 75 -1.01 5.17 6.22
C ILE A 75 -0.02 4.09 5.77
N PRO A 76 -0.43 3.11 4.96
CA PRO A 76 0.42 2.00 4.61
C PRO A 76 1.59 2.41 3.74
N ARG A 77 2.73 1.75 3.93
CA ARG A 77 3.87 1.79 3.03
C ARG A 77 3.49 1.25 1.66
N LEU A 78 3.94 1.92 0.60
CA LEU A 78 3.81 1.48 -0.79
C LEU A 78 5.15 1.11 -1.42
N ALA A 79 6.22 1.81 -1.03
CA ALA A 79 7.56 1.58 -1.57
C ALA A 79 8.05 0.14 -1.35
N GLY A 80 8.48 -0.51 -2.42
CA GLY A 80 9.00 -1.87 -2.39
C GLY A 80 7.97 -2.95 -2.06
N GLN A 81 6.68 -2.65 -2.21
CA GLN A 81 5.62 -3.64 -2.11
C GLN A 81 5.56 -4.46 -3.40
N TYR A 82 5.04 -5.68 -3.34
CA TYR A 82 4.89 -6.55 -4.52
C TYR A 82 4.05 -5.89 -5.60
N LEU A 83 4.55 -5.92 -6.84
CA LEU A 83 3.92 -5.33 -8.01
C LEU A 83 2.45 -5.73 -8.18
N GLU A 84 2.17 -7.02 -8.19
CA GLU A 84 0.81 -7.52 -8.39
C GLU A 84 -0.12 -7.13 -7.24
N TYR A 85 0.38 -7.06 -6.01
CA TYR A 85 -0.41 -6.60 -4.88
C TYR A 85 -0.77 -5.12 -5.01
N LEU A 86 0.19 -4.26 -5.40
CA LEU A 86 -0.06 -2.83 -5.63
C LEU A 86 -1.08 -2.63 -6.74
N LYS A 87 -0.84 -3.23 -7.91
CA LYS A 87 -1.70 -3.13 -9.09
C LYS A 87 -3.13 -3.57 -8.77
N ASN A 88 -3.29 -4.79 -8.26
CA ASN A 88 -4.60 -5.33 -7.96
C ASN A 88 -5.32 -4.52 -6.87
N THR A 89 -4.60 -4.08 -5.83
CA THR A 89 -5.18 -3.24 -4.78
C THR A 89 -5.70 -1.89 -5.32
N MET A 90 -4.95 -1.24 -6.21
CA MET A 90 -5.40 0.02 -6.82
C MET A 90 -6.59 -0.19 -7.77
N LEU A 91 -6.59 -1.26 -8.56
CA LEU A 91 -7.73 -1.63 -9.40
C LEU A 91 -8.97 -1.97 -8.56
N ASP A 92 -8.81 -2.68 -7.46
CA ASP A 92 -9.92 -3.00 -6.55
C ASP A 92 -10.55 -1.73 -5.96
N PHE A 93 -9.75 -0.73 -5.58
CA PHE A 93 -10.27 0.56 -5.15
C PHE A 93 -10.98 1.30 -6.29
N LYS A 94 -10.37 1.37 -7.49
CA LYS A 94 -10.95 1.99 -8.68
C LYS A 94 -12.32 1.39 -9.02
N ASN A 95 -12.40 0.07 -9.00
CA ASN A 95 -13.59 -0.71 -9.36
C ASN A 95 -14.58 -0.90 -8.20
N LYS A 96 -14.32 -0.27 -7.04
CA LYS A 96 -15.16 -0.36 -5.83
C LYS A 96 -15.32 -1.79 -5.27
N ILE A 97 -14.42 -2.71 -5.63
CA ILE A 97 -14.31 -4.04 -5.03
C ILE A 97 -13.79 -3.91 -3.60
N ARG A 98 -12.83 -3.02 -3.39
CA ARG A 98 -12.31 -2.64 -2.08
C ARG A 98 -12.82 -1.27 -1.68
N ASN A 99 -13.59 -1.18 -0.57
CA ASN A 99 -14.34 0.01 -0.18
C ASN A 99 -13.90 0.63 1.16
N ASN A 100 -12.88 0.06 1.81
CA ASN A 100 -12.43 0.55 3.13
C ASN A 100 -11.68 1.90 3.08
N SER A 101 -11.61 2.56 1.93
CA SER A 101 -11.13 3.92 1.76
C SER A 101 -11.78 4.57 0.54
N PRO A 102 -12.94 5.25 0.71
CA PRO A 102 -13.64 5.91 -0.39
C PRO A 102 -12.78 6.94 -1.14
N ALA A 103 -11.93 7.68 -0.41
CA ALA A 103 -11.03 8.67 -1.01
C ALA A 103 -10.08 8.05 -2.06
N LYS A 104 -9.56 6.83 -1.80
CA LYS A 104 -8.71 6.13 -2.78
C LYS A 104 -9.51 5.71 -4.02
N GLY A 105 -10.73 5.24 -3.84
CA GLY A 105 -11.62 4.92 -4.96
C GLY A 105 -11.90 6.13 -5.85
N SER A 106 -12.26 7.26 -5.23
CA SER A 106 -12.52 8.51 -5.95
C SER A 106 -11.29 9.03 -6.70
N LEU A 107 -10.11 8.91 -6.10
CA LEU A 107 -8.85 9.32 -6.73
C LEU A 107 -8.52 8.42 -7.93
N LEU A 108 -8.58 7.10 -7.74
CA LEU A 108 -8.09 6.15 -8.73
C LEU A 108 -9.01 5.97 -9.94
N VAL A 109 -10.29 6.38 -9.84
CA VAL A 109 -11.24 6.27 -10.97
C VAL A 109 -10.82 7.08 -12.20
N SER A 110 -10.07 8.17 -12.00
CA SER A 110 -9.60 9.04 -13.10
C SER A 110 -8.41 8.49 -13.89
N TYR A 111 -7.73 7.46 -13.38
CA TYR A 111 -6.56 6.87 -14.03
C TYR A 111 -6.94 5.71 -14.94
N SER A 112 -6.27 5.58 -16.08
CA SER A 112 -6.35 4.39 -16.92
C SER A 112 -5.75 3.17 -16.18
N ASN A 113 -6.08 1.97 -16.66
CA ASN A 113 -5.50 0.76 -16.09
C ASN A 113 -3.98 0.67 -16.37
N ASP A 114 -3.52 1.28 -17.46
CA ASP A 114 -2.10 1.34 -17.79
C ASP A 114 -1.33 2.28 -16.85
N GLU A 115 -1.87 3.46 -16.54
CA GLU A 115 -1.29 4.36 -15.52
C GLU A 115 -1.26 3.71 -14.14
N ILE A 116 -2.30 2.97 -13.75
CA ILE A 116 -2.32 2.21 -12.50
C ILE A 116 -1.23 1.12 -12.50
N ALA A 117 -1.05 0.40 -13.60
CA ALA A 117 0.01 -0.58 -13.73
C ALA A 117 1.40 0.08 -13.64
N ALA A 118 1.60 1.21 -14.32
CA ALA A 118 2.85 1.96 -14.27
C ALA A 118 3.14 2.51 -12.86
N MET A 119 2.13 3.04 -12.15
CA MET A 119 2.28 3.45 -10.74
C MET A 119 2.69 2.26 -9.86
N ALA A 120 2.11 1.08 -10.07
CA ALA A 120 2.47 -0.12 -9.31
C ALA A 120 3.92 -0.53 -9.58
N GLU A 121 4.38 -0.47 -10.85
CA GLU A 121 5.76 -0.75 -11.24
C GLU A 121 6.75 0.26 -10.60
N TYR A 122 6.44 1.54 -10.67
CA TYR A 122 7.24 2.60 -10.05
C TYR A 122 7.38 2.40 -8.54
N LEU A 123 6.27 2.16 -7.83
CA LEU A 123 6.25 1.97 -6.38
C LEU A 123 6.93 0.66 -5.96
N ALA A 124 6.77 -0.41 -6.72
CA ALA A 124 7.45 -1.68 -6.47
C ALA A 124 8.98 -1.55 -6.59
N GLY A 125 9.43 -0.69 -7.53
CA GLY A 125 10.86 -0.40 -7.74
C GLY A 125 11.48 0.56 -6.72
N LYS A 126 10.67 1.20 -5.85
CA LYS A 126 11.18 2.11 -4.82
C LYS A 126 11.88 1.33 -3.71
N THR A 127 13.10 1.75 -3.41
CA THR A 127 13.84 1.28 -2.23
C THR A 127 13.85 2.38 -1.17
N ILE A 128 13.64 2.00 0.09
CA ILE A 128 13.82 2.91 1.23
C ILE A 128 15.18 2.61 1.84
N HIS A 129 16.05 3.60 1.83
CA HIS A 129 17.32 3.51 2.54
C HIS A 129 17.08 3.64 4.05
N ALA A 130 17.77 2.84 4.86
CA ALA A 130 17.60 2.78 6.31
C ALA A 130 17.78 4.14 7.03
N ALA A 131 18.43 5.11 6.39
CA ALA A 131 18.60 6.47 6.92
C ALA A 131 17.31 7.30 6.98
N GLN A 132 16.22 6.85 6.35
CA GLN A 132 14.92 7.53 6.38
C GLN A 132 13.96 6.96 7.42
N ILE A 133 14.38 5.92 8.15
CA ILE A 133 13.63 5.37 9.28
C ILE A 133 14.31 5.86 10.57
N ASN A 134 14.37 7.16 10.75
CA ASN A 134 14.57 7.70 12.09
C ASN A 134 13.25 7.54 12.85
N LEU A 135 13.09 6.37 13.48
CA LEU A 135 12.26 6.23 14.66
C LEU A 135 13.02 6.89 15.82
N GLU A 136 13.21 8.19 15.74
CA GLU A 136 13.51 8.96 16.94
C GLU A 136 12.22 9.12 17.73
N THR A 137 12.13 8.25 18.70
CA THR A 137 11.73 8.55 20.09
C THR A 137 10.91 9.84 20.30
N GLN A 138 9.65 9.65 20.54
CA GLN A 138 9.02 10.21 21.74
C GLN A 138 7.77 9.44 22.11
#